data_8adc4c5d98e689e601b0aaf639195094
#
_entry.id   8adc4c5d98e689e601b0aaf639195094
#
_cell.length_a   1.000
_cell.length_b   1.000
_cell.length_c   1.000
_cell.angle_alpha   90.00
_cell.angle_beta   90.00
_cell.angle_gamma   90.00
#
_symmetry.space_group_name_H-M   'P 1'
#
loop_
_entity.id
_entity.type
_entity.pdbx_description
1 polymer ?
#
loop_
_entity_poly.entity_id
_entity_poly.type
_entity_poly.pdbx_seq_one_letter_code
_entity_poly.pdbx_strand_id
1 'polypeptide(L)'
;MLDIAEELHRWVSQGREFAVATVVAVGGSAPRQPGAALAVDHDGTAIGSVSGGCVEGAVYELCQQALEDGESVRERFGYSDEDAFAVGLTCGGVIDILVTPVRTDDPARPVFAAALAAAAEGTAAALARVTDGPGELLGLPLLVRPDGSYEGGLGGHPALDRTAAAEARALLDAGRTGPLAIGAEGSRCGRPIELLVESSVPPPRMIVFGAIDFAAALVRAGKFLGYRVTVCDARPVFATAARFPEADEIVVDWPHRYLAGTATDARTVLCVLTHDAKFDIPLLEAALRLPVAYVGAMGSRRTHLDRDDRLREVGLTDRERARLHSPIGLDLGARTPEETALSIAAEIVAVRRGGSGVPLTGAHTPIHHDSSGQPLASVA
;
A
#
# COMPACT_ATOMS: atom_id res chain seq x y z
N MET A 1 -1.26 -4.91 -11.05
CA MET A 1 -0.74 -4.34 -12.32
C MET A 1 0.02 -3.05 -12.10
N LEU A 2 -0.44 -2.16 -11.24
CA LEU A 2 0.23 -0.89 -10.97
C LEU A 2 1.54 -1.05 -10.16
N ASP A 3 1.81 -2.21 -9.59
CA ASP A 3 3.08 -2.55 -8.90
C ASP A 3 4.27 -2.71 -9.85
N ILE A 4 4.01 -2.92 -11.15
CA ILE A 4 5.03 -3.00 -12.23
C ILE A 4 4.78 -1.93 -13.31
N ALA A 5 4.22 -0.79 -12.91
CA ALA A 5 3.77 0.25 -13.85
C ALA A 5 4.89 0.88 -14.66
N GLU A 6 6.10 1.06 -14.11
CA GLU A 6 7.23 1.68 -14.81
C GLU A 6 7.62 0.89 -16.08
N GLU A 7 7.70 -0.44 -15.94
CA GLU A 7 8.02 -1.33 -17.05
C GLU A 7 6.87 -1.40 -18.06
N LEU A 8 5.64 -1.55 -17.60
CA LEU A 8 4.47 -1.61 -18.46
C LEU A 8 4.22 -0.29 -19.19
N HIS A 9 4.46 0.85 -18.55
CA HIS A 9 4.39 2.16 -19.21
C HIS A 9 5.41 2.27 -20.37
N ARG A 10 6.63 1.74 -20.17
CA ARG A 10 7.62 1.66 -21.26
C ARG A 10 7.16 0.77 -22.41
N TRP A 11 6.56 -0.41 -22.12
CA TRP A 11 6.02 -1.30 -23.14
C TRP A 11 4.89 -0.65 -23.95
N VAL A 12 3.94 0.01 -23.25
CA VAL A 12 2.87 0.78 -23.91
C VAL A 12 3.43 1.86 -24.81
N SER A 13 4.44 2.62 -24.35
CA SER A 13 5.07 3.71 -25.10
C SER A 13 5.83 3.21 -26.34
N GLN A 14 6.31 1.95 -26.30
CA GLN A 14 6.96 1.27 -27.41
C GLN A 14 5.95 0.60 -28.38
N GLY A 15 4.65 0.70 -28.12
CA GLY A 15 3.62 0.04 -28.91
C GLY A 15 3.58 -1.49 -28.72
N ARG A 16 4.23 -2.04 -27.70
CA ARG A 16 4.20 -3.48 -27.43
C ARG A 16 2.81 -3.93 -27.00
N GLU A 17 2.45 -5.13 -27.41
CA GLU A 17 1.30 -5.88 -26.89
C GLU A 17 1.78 -6.81 -25.78
N PHE A 18 0.96 -6.94 -24.75
CA PHE A 18 1.26 -7.79 -23.61
C PHE A 18 -0.02 -8.29 -22.94
N ALA A 19 0.07 -9.40 -22.22
CA ALA A 19 -0.96 -9.82 -21.28
C ALA A 19 -0.47 -9.56 -19.85
N VAL A 20 -1.37 -9.11 -18.99
CA VAL A 20 -1.08 -8.88 -17.56
C VAL A 20 -1.95 -9.78 -16.70
N ALA A 21 -1.30 -10.64 -15.95
CA ALA A 21 -1.90 -11.48 -14.91
C ALA A 21 -1.84 -10.71 -13.58
N THR A 22 -2.98 -10.51 -12.91
CA THR A 22 -3.08 -9.77 -11.66
C THR A 22 -3.75 -10.64 -10.61
N VAL A 23 -3.19 -10.72 -9.41
CA VAL A 23 -3.86 -11.33 -8.25
C VAL A 23 -5.08 -10.49 -7.91
N VAL A 24 -6.29 -11.07 -7.97
CA VAL A 24 -7.55 -10.37 -7.72
C VAL A 24 -8.21 -10.77 -6.41
N ALA A 25 -7.96 -11.99 -5.94
CA ALA A 25 -8.40 -12.45 -4.63
C ALA A 25 -7.38 -13.40 -4.00
N VAL A 26 -7.38 -13.48 -2.69
CA VAL A 26 -6.51 -14.34 -1.89
C VAL A 26 -7.34 -15.02 -0.81
N GLY A 27 -7.19 -16.33 -0.69
CA GLY A 27 -7.74 -17.14 0.40
C GLY A 27 -6.60 -17.79 1.20
N GLY A 28 -6.65 -17.74 2.52
CA GLY A 28 -5.59 -18.27 3.38
C GLY A 28 -4.28 -17.48 3.31
N SER A 29 -3.14 -18.17 3.47
CA SER A 29 -1.80 -17.54 3.42
C SER A 29 -1.26 -17.51 2.00
N ALA A 30 -1.12 -16.34 1.42
CA ALA A 30 -0.50 -16.17 0.10
C ALA A 30 0.65 -15.15 0.17
N PRO A 31 1.73 -15.37 -0.61
CA PRO A 31 2.93 -14.53 -0.55
C PRO A 31 2.73 -13.15 -1.19
N ARG A 32 1.72 -13.00 -2.04
CA ARG A 32 1.41 -11.75 -2.74
C ARG A 32 -0.04 -11.35 -2.49
N GLN A 33 -0.29 -10.06 -2.43
CA GLN A 33 -1.62 -9.47 -2.17
C GLN A 33 -2.34 -9.10 -3.48
N PRO A 34 -3.66 -8.87 -3.46
CA PRO A 34 -4.39 -8.34 -4.61
C PRO A 34 -3.72 -7.09 -5.18
N GLY A 35 -3.59 -7.03 -6.52
CA GLY A 35 -2.86 -6.01 -7.25
C GLY A 35 -1.45 -6.43 -7.69
N ALA A 36 -0.82 -7.44 -7.05
CA ALA A 36 0.44 -7.98 -7.53
C ALA A 36 0.28 -8.57 -8.93
N ALA A 37 1.26 -8.35 -9.81
CA ALA A 37 1.13 -8.72 -11.20
C ALA A 37 2.39 -9.36 -11.80
N LEU A 38 2.14 -10.17 -12.84
CA LEU A 38 3.12 -10.65 -13.80
C LEU A 38 2.62 -10.27 -15.19
N ALA A 39 3.49 -9.76 -16.04
CA ALA A 39 3.14 -9.47 -17.43
C ALA A 39 4.09 -10.17 -18.40
N VAL A 40 3.54 -10.56 -19.55
CA VAL A 40 4.28 -11.25 -20.62
C VAL A 40 3.99 -10.53 -21.93
N ASP A 41 5.02 -10.20 -22.74
CA ASP A 41 4.86 -9.64 -24.07
C ASP A 41 4.89 -10.74 -25.16
N HIS A 42 4.65 -10.35 -26.41
CA HIS A 42 4.68 -11.26 -27.55
C HIS A 42 6.04 -11.95 -27.80
N ASP A 43 7.14 -11.32 -27.36
CA ASP A 43 8.48 -11.89 -27.48
C ASP A 43 8.80 -12.88 -26.34
N GLY A 44 7.84 -13.12 -25.43
CA GLY A 44 7.99 -14.01 -24.28
C GLY A 44 8.76 -13.36 -23.12
N THR A 45 8.99 -12.03 -23.14
CA THR A 45 9.60 -11.34 -22.01
C THR A 45 8.60 -11.26 -20.85
N ALA A 46 8.99 -11.77 -19.68
CA ALA A 46 8.18 -11.72 -18.47
C ALA A 46 8.73 -10.75 -17.44
N ILE A 47 7.84 -9.98 -16.79
CA ILE A 47 8.18 -9.06 -15.70
C ILE A 47 7.19 -9.21 -14.55
N GLY A 48 7.63 -8.94 -13.32
CA GLY A 48 6.80 -9.03 -12.13
C GLY A 48 6.65 -10.45 -11.57
N SER A 49 5.71 -10.64 -10.63
CA SER A 49 5.44 -11.93 -9.99
C SER A 49 4.08 -11.92 -9.29
N VAL A 50 3.37 -13.04 -9.31
CA VAL A 50 2.05 -13.23 -8.68
C VAL A 50 2.10 -14.14 -7.45
N SER A 51 3.11 -15.03 -7.34
CA SER A 51 3.19 -16.02 -6.27
C SER A 51 4.57 -16.16 -5.62
N GLY A 52 5.60 -15.53 -6.21
CA GLY A 52 6.98 -15.71 -5.78
C GLY A 52 7.63 -17.02 -6.25
N GLY A 53 7.12 -17.63 -7.34
CA GLY A 53 7.72 -18.78 -8.01
C GLY A 53 6.85 -20.04 -8.07
N CYS A 54 5.70 -20.08 -7.37
CA CYS A 54 4.91 -21.31 -7.29
C CYS A 54 4.09 -21.59 -8.55
N VAL A 55 3.45 -20.57 -9.14
CA VAL A 55 2.52 -20.72 -10.27
C VAL A 55 2.95 -19.92 -11.50
N GLU A 56 4.08 -19.23 -11.48
CA GLU A 56 4.53 -18.34 -12.54
C GLU A 56 4.59 -19.00 -13.91
N GLY A 57 4.98 -20.28 -14.00
CA GLY A 57 5.03 -21.02 -15.27
C GLY A 57 3.65 -21.19 -15.88
N ALA A 58 2.65 -21.63 -15.10
CA ALA A 58 1.28 -21.79 -15.58
C ALA A 58 0.65 -20.44 -15.94
N VAL A 59 0.92 -19.39 -15.15
CA VAL A 59 0.43 -18.02 -15.42
C VAL A 59 1.07 -17.45 -16.68
N TYR A 60 2.35 -17.74 -16.93
CA TYR A 60 3.04 -17.37 -18.18
C TYR A 60 2.34 -17.94 -19.40
N GLU A 61 2.02 -19.24 -19.40
CA GLU A 61 1.29 -19.91 -20.50
C GLU A 61 -0.11 -19.30 -20.70
N LEU A 62 -0.83 -19.01 -19.62
CA LEU A 62 -2.13 -18.31 -19.70
C LEU A 62 -2.00 -16.92 -20.32
N CYS A 63 -0.93 -16.18 -20.01
CA CYS A 63 -0.67 -14.89 -20.64
C CYS A 63 -0.41 -15.00 -22.14
N GLN A 64 0.36 -16.00 -22.59
CA GLN A 64 0.59 -16.26 -24.01
C GLN A 64 -0.72 -16.61 -24.72
N GLN A 65 -1.51 -17.51 -24.16
CA GLN A 65 -2.82 -17.88 -24.70
C GLN A 65 -3.75 -16.66 -24.81
N ALA A 66 -3.84 -15.83 -23.74
CA ALA A 66 -4.68 -14.62 -23.76
C ALA A 66 -4.24 -13.61 -24.84
N LEU A 67 -2.94 -13.54 -25.17
CA LEU A 67 -2.44 -12.72 -26.28
C LEU A 67 -2.90 -13.27 -27.64
N GLU A 68 -2.91 -14.58 -27.80
CA GLU A 68 -3.37 -15.24 -29.05
C GLU A 68 -4.90 -15.10 -29.22
N ASP A 69 -5.66 -15.41 -28.18
CA ASP A 69 -7.13 -15.44 -28.22
C ASP A 69 -7.74 -14.03 -28.15
N GLY A 70 -7.06 -13.08 -27.48
CA GLY A 70 -7.56 -11.74 -27.24
C GLY A 70 -8.62 -11.66 -26.12
N GLU A 71 -8.79 -12.71 -25.33
CA GLU A 71 -9.81 -12.82 -24.29
C GLU A 71 -9.21 -12.74 -22.88
N SER A 72 -9.94 -12.06 -21.98
CA SER A 72 -9.59 -12.05 -20.55
C SER A 72 -10.05 -13.35 -19.89
N VAL A 73 -9.22 -13.91 -19.01
CA VAL A 73 -9.54 -15.14 -18.28
C VAL A 73 -9.24 -14.97 -16.79
N ARG A 74 -10.12 -15.52 -15.94
CA ARG A 74 -9.89 -15.65 -14.49
C ARG A 74 -9.61 -17.12 -14.17
N GLU A 75 -8.49 -17.37 -13.50
CA GLU A 75 -8.06 -18.71 -13.11
C GLU A 75 -7.74 -18.76 -11.60
N ARG A 76 -8.05 -19.91 -10.99
CA ARG A 76 -7.82 -20.14 -9.56
C ARG A 76 -6.68 -21.13 -9.36
N PHE A 77 -5.72 -20.75 -8.53
CA PHE A 77 -4.58 -21.56 -8.13
C PHE A 77 -4.61 -21.83 -6.62
N GLY A 78 -4.47 -23.10 -6.23
CA GLY A 78 -4.45 -23.47 -4.81
C GLY A 78 -4.46 -24.99 -4.63
N TYR A 79 -4.34 -25.47 -3.40
CA TYR A 79 -4.55 -26.88 -3.09
C TYR A 79 -6.05 -27.17 -3.10
N SER A 80 -6.50 -28.06 -4.01
CA SER A 80 -7.73 -28.81 -3.84
C SER A 80 -7.36 -30.25 -3.49
N ASP A 81 -8.03 -30.84 -2.48
CA ASP A 81 -7.82 -32.24 -2.06
C ASP A 81 -8.18 -33.25 -3.16
N GLU A 82 -8.75 -32.81 -4.28
CA GLU A 82 -9.22 -33.68 -5.38
C GLU A 82 -8.28 -33.74 -6.59
N ASP A 83 -7.28 -32.83 -6.73
CA ASP A 83 -6.38 -32.80 -7.89
C ASP A 83 -4.90 -32.95 -7.49
N ALA A 84 -4.41 -34.17 -7.46
CA ALA A 84 -3.01 -34.51 -7.20
C ALA A 84 -2.01 -33.97 -8.26
N PHE A 85 -2.49 -33.25 -9.28
CA PHE A 85 -1.69 -32.62 -10.36
C PHE A 85 -1.90 -31.10 -10.48
N ALA A 86 -2.73 -30.49 -9.61
CA ALA A 86 -2.90 -29.03 -9.63
C ALA A 86 -1.61 -28.35 -9.17
N VAL A 87 -1.17 -27.33 -9.90
CA VAL A 87 -0.07 -26.47 -9.50
C VAL A 87 -0.52 -25.66 -8.27
N GLY A 88 -0.12 -26.13 -7.09
CA GLY A 88 -0.55 -25.55 -5.81
C GLY A 88 0.49 -24.57 -5.22
N LEU A 89 0.01 -23.66 -4.41
CA LEU A 89 0.88 -22.78 -3.62
C LEU A 89 1.52 -23.56 -2.46
N THR A 90 2.83 -23.56 -2.36
CA THR A 90 3.56 -24.24 -1.26
C THR A 90 3.21 -23.70 0.14
N CYS A 91 2.59 -22.51 0.23
CA CYS A 91 2.11 -21.89 1.48
C CYS A 91 0.70 -22.34 1.88
N GLY A 92 0.04 -23.19 1.09
CA GLY A 92 -1.33 -23.70 1.36
C GLY A 92 -2.45 -22.68 1.17
N GLY A 93 -2.16 -21.53 0.54
CA GLY A 93 -3.17 -20.53 0.18
C GLY A 93 -3.81 -20.78 -1.19
N VAL A 94 -4.84 -20.02 -1.48
CA VAL A 94 -5.53 -19.97 -2.78
C VAL A 94 -5.41 -18.55 -3.32
N ILE A 95 -5.11 -18.40 -4.61
CA ILE A 95 -5.12 -17.10 -5.30
C ILE A 95 -5.98 -17.20 -6.56
N ASP A 96 -6.80 -16.16 -6.77
CA ASP A 96 -7.48 -15.96 -8.05
C ASP A 96 -6.68 -14.94 -8.86
N ILE A 97 -6.42 -15.26 -10.10
CA ILE A 97 -5.65 -14.45 -11.04
C ILE A 97 -6.53 -14.10 -12.23
N LEU A 98 -6.60 -12.79 -12.54
CA LEU A 98 -7.19 -12.29 -13.78
C LEU A 98 -6.07 -12.03 -14.78
N VAL A 99 -6.12 -12.67 -15.92
CA VAL A 99 -5.25 -12.40 -17.09
C VAL A 99 -6.02 -11.52 -18.05
N THR A 100 -5.44 -10.37 -18.40
CA THR A 100 -6.04 -9.39 -19.33
C THR A 100 -5.04 -9.10 -20.45
N PRO A 101 -5.35 -9.40 -21.72
CA PRO A 101 -4.54 -8.97 -22.85
C PRO A 101 -4.71 -7.46 -23.08
N VAL A 102 -3.62 -6.78 -23.47
CA VAL A 102 -3.59 -5.34 -23.80
C VAL A 102 -2.99 -5.20 -25.19
N ARG A 103 -3.85 -5.31 -26.20
CA ARG A 103 -3.45 -5.28 -27.62
C ARG A 103 -3.45 -3.85 -28.15
N THR A 104 -2.81 -3.64 -29.28
CA THR A 104 -2.71 -2.29 -29.89
C THR A 104 -4.05 -1.77 -30.41
N ASP A 105 -4.93 -2.63 -30.83
CA ASP A 105 -6.28 -2.34 -31.33
C ASP A 105 -7.38 -2.35 -30.26
N ASP A 106 -7.03 -2.66 -28.99
CA ASP A 106 -8.00 -2.74 -27.90
C ASP A 106 -8.52 -1.34 -27.52
N PRO A 107 -9.83 -1.11 -27.55
CA PRO A 107 -10.44 0.14 -27.11
C PRO A 107 -10.13 0.53 -25.65
N ALA A 108 -9.83 -0.46 -24.80
CA ALA A 108 -9.46 -0.24 -23.40
C ALA A 108 -7.98 0.17 -23.21
N ARG A 109 -7.11 -0.03 -24.22
CA ARG A 109 -5.69 0.29 -24.13
C ARG A 109 -5.37 1.72 -23.70
N PRO A 110 -6.08 2.78 -24.17
CA PRO A 110 -5.82 4.14 -23.69
C PRO A 110 -6.03 4.31 -22.19
N VAL A 111 -7.00 3.61 -21.60
CA VAL A 111 -7.30 3.65 -20.16
C VAL A 111 -6.16 2.99 -19.37
N PHE A 112 -5.69 1.82 -19.83
CA PHE A 112 -4.51 1.17 -19.24
C PHE A 112 -3.27 2.05 -19.36
N ALA A 113 -3.04 2.67 -20.53
CA ALA A 113 -1.91 3.57 -20.75
C ALA A 113 -1.92 4.75 -19.78
N ALA A 114 -3.09 5.39 -19.59
CA ALA A 114 -3.24 6.52 -18.68
C ALA A 114 -3.05 6.10 -17.21
N ALA A 115 -3.53 4.91 -16.81
CA ALA A 115 -3.33 4.38 -15.47
C ALA A 115 -1.86 4.08 -15.18
N LEU A 116 -1.16 3.44 -16.13
CA LEU A 116 0.26 3.12 -16.03
C LEU A 116 1.14 4.37 -16.01
N ALA A 117 0.82 5.37 -16.84
CA ALA A 117 1.51 6.66 -16.83
C ALA A 117 1.36 7.35 -15.47
N ALA A 118 0.14 7.45 -14.95
CA ALA A 118 -0.13 8.05 -13.64
C ALA A 118 0.67 7.35 -12.53
N ALA A 119 0.70 6.01 -12.53
CA ALA A 119 1.43 5.23 -11.54
C ALA A 119 2.96 5.41 -11.67
N ALA A 120 3.51 5.39 -12.88
CA ALA A 120 4.93 5.59 -13.15
C ALA A 120 5.42 7.00 -12.77
N GLU A 121 4.56 8.02 -12.95
CA GLU A 121 4.82 9.41 -12.59
C GLU A 121 4.55 9.70 -11.09
N GLY A 122 4.04 8.74 -10.34
CA GLY A 122 3.65 8.93 -8.94
C GLY A 122 2.43 9.85 -8.75
N THR A 123 1.62 10.01 -9.80
CA THR A 123 0.36 10.77 -9.75
C THR A 123 -0.75 9.90 -9.19
N ALA A 124 -1.58 10.47 -8.29
CA ALA A 124 -2.67 9.72 -7.69
C ALA A 124 -3.76 9.35 -8.71
N ALA A 125 -4.07 8.06 -8.81
CA ALA A 125 -5.14 7.51 -9.64
C ALA A 125 -5.56 6.13 -9.15
N ALA A 126 -6.81 5.73 -9.40
CA ALA A 126 -7.31 4.38 -9.15
C ALA A 126 -7.75 3.72 -10.44
N LEU A 127 -7.32 2.49 -10.67
CA LEU A 127 -7.77 1.64 -11.77
C LEU A 127 -8.71 0.58 -11.22
N ALA A 128 -10.00 0.66 -11.57
CA ALA A 128 -10.98 -0.39 -11.30
C ALA A 128 -11.10 -1.30 -12.52
N ARG A 129 -11.06 -2.62 -12.31
CA ARG A 129 -11.25 -3.62 -13.37
C ARG A 129 -12.26 -4.67 -12.95
N VAL A 130 -13.11 -5.10 -13.88
CA VAL A 130 -14.05 -6.21 -13.62
C VAL A 130 -13.26 -7.51 -13.44
N THR A 131 -13.45 -8.17 -12.30
CA THR A 131 -12.78 -9.42 -11.95
C THR A 131 -13.72 -10.62 -11.91
N ASP A 132 -15.04 -10.38 -11.77
CA ASP A 132 -16.07 -11.39 -11.89
C ASP A 132 -17.39 -10.76 -12.34
N GLY A 133 -18.13 -11.47 -13.20
CA GLY A 133 -19.38 -11.01 -13.81
C GLY A 133 -19.66 -11.69 -15.14
N PRO A 134 -20.49 -11.08 -16.02
CA PRO A 134 -20.63 -11.52 -17.41
C PRO A 134 -19.27 -11.52 -18.14
N GLY A 135 -19.00 -12.55 -18.94
CA GLY A 135 -17.71 -12.77 -19.58
C GLY A 135 -17.23 -11.59 -20.43
N GLU A 136 -18.16 -10.94 -21.13
CA GLU A 136 -17.90 -9.78 -21.97
C GLU A 136 -17.45 -8.52 -21.20
N LEU A 137 -17.64 -8.49 -19.88
CA LEU A 137 -17.20 -7.38 -19.02
C LEU A 137 -15.84 -7.66 -18.38
N LEU A 138 -15.36 -8.90 -18.40
CA LEU A 138 -14.17 -9.31 -17.66
C LEU A 138 -12.93 -8.55 -18.15
N GLY A 139 -12.21 -7.94 -17.20
CA GLY A 139 -11.00 -7.15 -17.49
C GLY A 139 -11.24 -5.72 -17.90
N LEU A 140 -12.50 -5.29 -18.20
CA LEU A 140 -12.78 -3.91 -18.60
C LEU A 140 -12.36 -2.91 -17.52
N PRO A 141 -11.63 -1.83 -17.90
CA PRO A 141 -11.05 -0.87 -16.96
C PRO A 141 -11.86 0.42 -16.84
N LEU A 142 -11.82 1.00 -15.64
CA LEU A 142 -12.26 2.35 -15.33
C LEU A 142 -11.16 3.06 -14.54
N LEU A 143 -10.57 4.11 -15.09
CA LEU A 143 -9.58 4.94 -14.43
C LEU A 143 -10.25 6.11 -13.72
N VAL A 144 -9.99 6.29 -12.43
CA VAL A 144 -10.58 7.34 -11.58
C VAL A 144 -9.49 8.25 -11.04
N ARG A 145 -9.70 9.56 -11.14
CA ARG A 145 -8.76 10.60 -10.68
C ARG A 145 -9.18 11.22 -9.34
N PRO A 146 -8.26 11.92 -8.65
CA PRO A 146 -8.55 12.56 -7.37
C PRO A 146 -9.69 13.58 -7.38
N ASP A 147 -10.01 14.20 -8.51
CA ASP A 147 -11.14 15.14 -8.66
C ASP A 147 -12.50 14.45 -8.87
N GLY A 148 -12.51 13.10 -8.95
CA GLY A 148 -13.70 12.29 -9.22
C GLY A 148 -14.02 12.10 -10.69
N SER A 149 -13.25 12.70 -11.62
CA SER A 149 -13.37 12.39 -13.05
C SER A 149 -12.92 10.96 -13.33
N TYR A 150 -13.48 10.34 -14.36
CA TYR A 150 -13.11 8.99 -14.76
C TYR A 150 -13.09 8.82 -16.28
N GLU A 151 -12.30 7.86 -16.74
CA GLU A 151 -12.11 7.48 -18.14
C GLU A 151 -12.32 5.98 -18.30
N GLY A 152 -12.84 5.53 -19.44
CA GLY A 152 -13.18 4.13 -19.69
C GLY A 152 -14.62 3.82 -19.32
N GLY A 153 -14.90 2.53 -19.11
CA GLY A 153 -16.22 2.05 -18.72
C GLY A 153 -16.22 0.54 -18.52
N LEU A 154 -17.08 0.08 -17.65
CA LEU A 154 -17.18 -1.34 -17.26
C LEU A 154 -18.14 -2.13 -18.17
N GLY A 155 -18.63 -1.50 -19.28
CA GLY A 155 -19.43 -2.14 -20.32
C GLY A 155 -20.88 -2.46 -19.96
N GLY A 156 -21.28 -2.23 -18.72
CA GLY A 156 -22.60 -2.49 -18.21
C GLY A 156 -23.54 -1.28 -18.24
N HIS A 157 -24.42 -1.20 -17.25
CA HIS A 157 -25.32 -0.08 -17.07
C HIS A 157 -24.56 1.21 -16.69
N PRO A 158 -24.88 2.41 -17.24
CA PRO A 158 -24.15 3.66 -16.93
C PRO A 158 -24.09 4.04 -15.44
N ALA A 159 -25.02 3.53 -14.63
CA ALA A 159 -24.97 3.72 -13.18
C ALA A 159 -23.87 2.87 -12.52
N LEU A 160 -23.46 1.75 -13.13
CA LEU A 160 -22.34 0.93 -12.66
C LEU A 160 -21.03 1.75 -12.67
N ASP A 161 -20.74 2.42 -13.79
CA ASP A 161 -19.52 3.26 -13.91
C ASP A 161 -19.50 4.38 -12.86
N ARG A 162 -20.63 5.08 -12.65
CA ARG A 162 -20.71 6.15 -11.64
C ARG A 162 -20.51 5.64 -10.22
N THR A 163 -21.12 4.51 -9.88
CA THR A 163 -20.98 3.92 -8.54
C THR A 163 -19.57 3.39 -8.35
N ALA A 164 -19.02 2.69 -9.35
CA ALA A 164 -17.65 2.20 -9.32
C ALA A 164 -16.63 3.35 -9.18
N ALA A 165 -16.83 4.46 -9.90
CA ALA A 165 -15.98 5.63 -9.79
C ALA A 165 -16.01 6.26 -8.39
N ALA A 166 -17.20 6.36 -7.77
CA ALA A 166 -17.35 6.92 -6.43
C ALA A 166 -16.66 6.03 -5.36
N GLU A 167 -16.85 4.71 -5.44
CA GLU A 167 -16.23 3.75 -4.51
C GLU A 167 -14.72 3.64 -4.74
N ALA A 168 -14.26 3.61 -6.00
CA ALA A 168 -12.83 3.62 -6.33
C ALA A 168 -12.15 4.90 -5.85
N ARG A 169 -12.84 6.05 -5.93
CA ARG A 169 -12.34 7.30 -5.37
C ARG A 169 -12.17 7.22 -3.84
N ALA A 170 -13.09 6.60 -3.13
CA ALA A 170 -12.95 6.41 -1.68
C ALA A 170 -11.74 5.52 -1.32
N LEU A 171 -11.48 4.46 -2.11
CA LEU A 171 -10.29 3.63 -1.95
C LEU A 171 -9.00 4.39 -2.29
N LEU A 172 -9.03 5.23 -3.34
CA LEU A 172 -7.91 6.10 -3.71
C LEU A 172 -7.57 7.10 -2.60
N ASP A 173 -8.56 7.76 -2.02
CA ASP A 173 -8.38 8.71 -0.91
C ASP A 173 -7.77 8.02 0.33
N ALA A 174 -8.14 6.75 0.55
CA ALA A 174 -7.54 5.92 1.59
C ALA A 174 -6.16 5.33 1.22
N GLY A 175 -5.72 5.45 -0.05
CA GLY A 175 -4.52 4.81 -0.58
C GLY A 175 -4.57 3.29 -0.51
N ARG A 176 -5.74 2.69 -0.74
CA ARG A 176 -5.99 1.25 -0.59
C ARG A 176 -6.28 0.59 -1.94
N THR A 177 -5.65 -0.56 -2.14
CA THR A 177 -6.01 -1.52 -3.19
C THR A 177 -6.86 -2.62 -2.58
N GLY A 178 -7.94 -3.04 -3.27
CA GLY A 178 -8.77 -4.11 -2.77
C GLY A 178 -9.99 -4.40 -3.64
N PRO A 179 -10.71 -5.50 -3.32
CA PRO A 179 -11.91 -5.90 -4.03
C PRO A 179 -13.08 -4.98 -3.68
N LEU A 180 -14.02 -4.87 -4.61
CA LEU A 180 -15.25 -4.11 -4.50
C LEU A 180 -16.37 -4.88 -5.22
N ALA A 181 -17.54 -5.03 -4.59
CA ALA A 181 -18.71 -5.65 -5.19
C ALA A 181 -19.82 -4.63 -5.37
N ILE A 182 -20.37 -4.52 -6.59
CA ILE A 182 -21.45 -3.61 -6.95
C ILE A 182 -22.49 -4.38 -7.75
N GLY A 183 -23.79 -4.15 -7.52
CA GLY A 183 -24.83 -4.74 -8.37
C GLY A 183 -24.75 -4.22 -9.82
N ALA A 184 -25.10 -5.05 -10.78
CA ALA A 184 -24.95 -4.78 -12.22
C ALA A 184 -25.58 -3.48 -12.70
N GLU A 185 -26.60 -2.98 -11.99
CA GLU A 185 -27.27 -1.70 -12.27
C GLU A 185 -26.72 -0.52 -11.43
N GLY A 186 -25.54 -0.69 -10.82
CA GLY A 186 -24.90 0.31 -9.97
C GLY A 186 -25.52 0.45 -8.58
N SER A 187 -26.41 -0.47 -8.19
CA SER A 187 -27.02 -0.52 -6.85
C SER A 187 -26.27 -1.49 -5.94
N ARG A 188 -26.63 -1.54 -4.66
CA ARG A 188 -26.15 -2.58 -3.73
C ARG A 188 -26.95 -3.89 -3.82
N CYS A 189 -28.01 -3.93 -4.65
CA CYS A 189 -28.88 -5.07 -4.85
C CYS A 189 -28.72 -5.61 -6.27
N GLY A 190 -29.05 -6.89 -6.49
CA GLY A 190 -28.97 -7.54 -7.79
C GLY A 190 -27.75 -8.46 -7.89
N ARG A 191 -27.50 -8.96 -9.12
CA ARG A 191 -26.33 -9.82 -9.39
C ARG A 191 -25.06 -8.99 -9.21
N PRO A 192 -24.14 -9.35 -8.30
CA PRO A 192 -22.95 -8.57 -8.08
C PRO A 192 -21.99 -8.67 -9.27
N ILE A 193 -21.32 -7.56 -9.57
CA ILE A 193 -20.12 -7.51 -10.39
C ILE A 193 -18.97 -7.24 -9.42
N GLU A 194 -17.96 -8.10 -9.45
CA GLU A 194 -16.76 -7.91 -8.64
C GLU A 194 -15.73 -7.10 -9.41
N LEU A 195 -15.11 -6.17 -8.73
CA LEU A 195 -14.04 -5.32 -9.24
C LEU A 195 -12.81 -5.47 -8.35
N LEU A 196 -11.63 -5.37 -8.94
CA LEU A 196 -10.42 -5.01 -8.22
C LEU A 196 -10.15 -3.53 -8.47
N VAL A 197 -10.03 -2.74 -7.40
CA VAL A 197 -9.57 -1.36 -7.45
C VAL A 197 -8.11 -1.32 -7.01
N GLU A 198 -7.23 -0.94 -7.92
CA GLU A 198 -5.81 -0.71 -7.65
C GLU A 198 -5.57 0.79 -7.53
N SER A 199 -5.14 1.25 -6.34
CA SER A 199 -4.85 2.66 -6.10
C SER A 199 -3.35 2.93 -6.21
N SER A 200 -2.97 3.80 -7.14
CA SER A 200 -1.65 4.41 -7.19
C SER A 200 -1.70 5.74 -6.45
N VAL A 201 -0.86 5.90 -5.46
CA VAL A 201 -0.77 7.13 -4.67
C VAL A 201 0.69 7.43 -4.41
N PRO A 202 1.07 8.70 -4.26
CA PRO A 202 2.44 9.06 -3.90
C PRO A 202 2.92 8.27 -2.67
N PRO A 203 4.21 7.99 -2.55
CA PRO A 203 4.78 7.35 -1.36
C PRO A 203 4.29 8.00 -0.07
N PRO A 204 3.93 7.22 0.97
CA PRO A 204 3.53 7.79 2.25
C PRO A 204 4.69 8.58 2.85
N ARG A 205 4.37 9.63 3.60
CA ARG A 205 5.40 10.47 4.24
C ARG A 205 5.82 9.90 5.58
N MET A 206 7.14 9.92 5.84
CA MET A 206 7.73 9.76 7.16
C MET A 206 8.44 11.07 7.52
N ILE A 207 8.03 11.72 8.61
CA ILE A 207 8.66 12.93 9.09
C ILE A 207 9.40 12.59 10.38
N VAL A 208 10.71 12.76 10.34
CA VAL A 208 11.62 12.52 11.48
C VAL A 208 12.01 13.86 12.06
N PHE A 209 11.58 14.12 13.28
CA PHE A 209 11.92 15.33 14.04
C PHE A 209 13.10 15.05 14.95
N GLY A 210 14.20 15.80 14.73
CA GLY A 210 15.45 15.64 15.44
C GLY A 210 16.56 15.01 14.59
N ALA A 211 17.56 15.83 14.21
CA ALA A 211 18.69 15.45 13.37
C ALA A 211 19.82 14.82 14.20
N ILE A 212 19.57 13.65 14.77
CA ILE A 212 20.51 12.86 15.57
C ILE A 212 20.96 11.57 14.81
N ASP A 213 21.92 10.82 15.33
CA ASP A 213 22.44 9.65 14.64
C ASP A 213 21.38 8.55 14.42
N PHE A 214 20.48 8.37 15.38
CA PHE A 214 19.32 7.48 15.22
C PHE A 214 18.42 7.88 14.05
N ALA A 215 18.29 9.18 13.75
CA ALA A 215 17.53 9.66 12.61
C ALA A 215 18.13 9.22 11.28
N ALA A 216 19.47 9.19 11.14
CA ALA A 216 20.12 8.73 9.91
C ALA A 216 19.81 7.25 9.62
N ALA A 217 19.82 6.40 10.64
CA ALA A 217 19.45 5.00 10.50
C ALA A 217 17.96 4.84 10.18
N LEU A 218 17.08 5.64 10.82
CA LEU A 218 15.65 5.60 10.55
C LEU A 218 15.28 6.12 9.16
N VAL A 219 16.01 7.11 8.62
CA VAL A 219 15.86 7.55 7.22
C VAL A 219 16.08 6.37 6.27
N ARG A 220 17.17 5.61 6.44
CA ARG A 220 17.44 4.42 5.60
C ARG A 220 16.33 3.37 5.71
N ALA A 221 15.86 3.07 6.92
CA ALA A 221 14.75 2.14 7.13
C ALA A 221 13.46 2.66 6.50
N GLY A 222 13.16 3.95 6.62
CA GLY A 222 12.01 4.59 5.98
C GLY A 222 12.07 4.50 4.45
N LYS A 223 13.23 4.79 3.85
CA LYS A 223 13.45 4.63 2.40
C LYS A 223 13.27 3.18 1.96
N PHE A 224 13.83 2.23 2.69
CA PHE A 224 13.65 0.79 2.43
C PHE A 224 12.17 0.37 2.45
N LEU A 225 11.36 0.97 3.33
CA LEU A 225 9.92 0.73 3.42
C LEU A 225 9.08 1.55 2.41
N GLY A 226 9.72 2.29 1.50
CA GLY A 226 9.04 3.06 0.45
C GLY A 226 8.44 4.39 0.90
N TYR A 227 8.91 4.97 2.02
CA TYR A 227 8.48 6.31 2.45
C TYR A 227 9.24 7.42 1.71
N ARG A 228 8.54 8.53 1.47
CA ARG A 228 9.19 9.83 1.29
C ARG A 228 9.56 10.37 2.67
N VAL A 229 10.87 10.49 2.92
CA VAL A 229 11.39 10.82 4.25
C VAL A 229 11.84 12.26 4.34
N THR A 230 11.27 13.01 5.30
CA THR A 230 11.69 14.37 5.65
C THR A 230 12.36 14.36 7.02
N VAL A 231 13.51 15.02 7.15
CA VAL A 231 14.17 15.29 8.44
C VAL A 231 13.99 16.75 8.80
N CYS A 232 13.44 17.03 9.98
CA CYS A 232 13.24 18.37 10.48
C CYS A 232 13.96 18.59 11.83
N ASP A 233 14.79 19.63 11.92
CA ASP A 233 15.44 20.05 13.18
C ASP A 233 15.64 21.57 13.18
N ALA A 234 15.43 22.20 14.34
CA ALA A 234 15.62 23.63 14.49
C ALA A 234 17.08 24.10 14.42
N ARG A 235 18.02 23.17 14.49
CA ARG A 235 19.46 23.46 14.54
C ARG A 235 20.12 23.19 13.18
N PRO A 236 20.49 24.26 12.42
CA PRO A 236 21.00 24.12 11.05
C PRO A 236 22.30 23.33 10.95
N VAL A 237 23.11 23.32 12.02
CA VAL A 237 24.38 22.58 12.04
C VAL A 237 24.20 21.05 12.03
N PHE A 238 23.02 20.54 12.40
CA PHE A 238 22.69 19.12 12.42
C PHE A 238 21.82 18.69 11.25
N ALA A 239 20.91 19.54 10.77
CA ALA A 239 20.02 19.24 9.65
C ALA A 239 20.74 19.57 8.32
N THR A 240 21.60 18.68 7.87
CA THR A 240 22.39 18.87 6.65
C THR A 240 22.32 17.67 5.70
N ALA A 241 22.41 17.91 4.38
CA ALA A 241 22.43 16.86 3.38
C ALA A 241 23.63 15.90 3.55
N ALA A 242 24.74 16.39 4.07
CA ALA A 242 25.90 15.54 4.34
C ALA A 242 25.62 14.49 5.44
N ARG A 243 24.77 14.79 6.41
CA ARG A 243 24.38 13.85 7.47
C ARG A 243 23.20 12.95 7.08
N PHE A 244 22.33 13.40 6.18
CA PHE A 244 21.13 12.69 5.74
C PHE A 244 21.05 12.61 4.21
N PRO A 245 22.03 11.98 3.54
CA PRO A 245 22.10 11.97 2.07
C PRO A 245 20.92 11.23 1.42
N GLU A 246 20.24 10.34 2.16
CA GLU A 246 19.14 9.52 1.66
C GLU A 246 17.75 10.13 1.97
N ALA A 247 17.69 11.23 2.76
CA ALA A 247 16.44 11.93 3.01
C ALA A 247 15.97 12.65 1.74
N ASP A 248 14.67 12.59 1.44
CA ASP A 248 14.07 13.31 0.30
C ASP A 248 13.98 14.82 0.56
N GLU A 249 13.91 15.19 1.83
CA GLU A 249 13.79 16.59 2.23
C GLU A 249 14.45 16.82 3.59
N ILE A 250 15.16 17.96 3.73
CA ILE A 250 15.76 18.38 4.98
C ILE A 250 15.27 19.78 5.29
N VAL A 251 14.70 19.96 6.46
CA VAL A 251 14.05 21.20 6.88
C VAL A 251 14.73 21.74 8.14
N VAL A 252 15.14 23.01 8.09
CA VAL A 252 15.64 23.75 9.25
C VAL A 252 14.52 24.64 9.77
N ASP A 253 13.74 24.13 10.70
CA ASP A 253 12.63 24.87 11.32
C ASP A 253 12.29 24.26 12.68
N TRP A 254 11.49 24.99 13.47
CA TRP A 254 10.89 24.48 14.68
C TRP A 254 9.91 23.35 14.34
N PRO A 255 10.02 22.14 14.95
CA PRO A 255 9.22 20.97 14.62
C PRO A 255 7.71 21.23 14.53
N HIS A 256 7.13 21.91 15.51
CA HIS A 256 5.69 22.23 15.53
C HIS A 256 5.27 23.23 14.44
N ARG A 257 6.15 24.18 14.05
CA ARG A 257 5.86 25.14 12.98
C ARG A 257 5.86 24.45 11.63
N TYR A 258 6.86 23.61 11.39
CA TYR A 258 6.90 22.82 10.18
C TYR A 258 5.69 21.92 10.07
N LEU A 259 5.31 21.20 11.15
CA LEU A 259 4.14 20.33 11.14
C LEU A 259 2.84 21.10 10.85
N ALA A 260 2.68 22.31 11.38
CA ALA A 260 1.51 23.14 11.13
C ALA A 260 1.41 23.64 9.68
N GLY A 261 2.53 23.77 8.97
CA GLY A 261 2.60 24.28 7.58
C GLY A 261 2.73 23.19 6.52
N THR A 262 2.90 21.92 6.90
CA THR A 262 3.11 20.82 5.93
C THR A 262 1.87 19.96 5.77
N ALA A 263 1.64 19.48 4.54
CA ALA A 263 0.54 18.55 4.27
C ALA A 263 0.80 17.18 4.91
N THR A 264 -0.21 16.65 5.61
CA THR A 264 -0.21 15.30 6.18
C THR A 264 -1.49 14.57 5.76
N ASP A 265 -1.44 13.24 5.71
CA ASP A 265 -2.59 12.38 5.40
C ASP A 265 -2.68 11.20 6.38
N ALA A 266 -3.70 10.37 6.22
CA ALA A 266 -3.91 9.17 7.05
C ALA A 266 -2.82 8.09 6.91
N ARG A 267 -1.85 8.25 6.00
CA ARG A 267 -0.70 7.35 5.80
C ARG A 267 0.59 7.91 6.36
N THR A 268 0.58 9.18 6.80
CA THR A 268 1.75 9.89 7.33
C THR A 268 2.21 9.31 8.66
N VAL A 269 3.52 9.16 8.84
CA VAL A 269 4.18 8.66 10.04
C VAL A 269 5.03 9.77 10.63
N LEU A 270 4.87 10.05 11.93
CA LEU A 270 5.61 11.08 12.66
C LEU A 270 6.51 10.41 13.72
N CYS A 271 7.83 10.62 13.62
CA CYS A 271 8.83 10.07 14.53
C CYS A 271 9.55 11.22 15.25
N VAL A 272 9.28 11.38 16.54
CA VAL A 272 9.87 12.43 17.37
C VAL A 272 11.10 11.88 18.08
N LEU A 273 12.30 12.21 17.60
CA LEU A 273 13.58 11.76 18.12
C LEU A 273 14.30 12.83 18.93
N THR A 274 13.68 13.99 19.14
CA THR A 274 14.16 15.03 20.03
C THR A 274 14.00 14.60 21.49
N HIS A 275 14.79 15.23 22.39
CA HIS A 275 14.77 14.95 23.83
C HIS A 275 14.53 16.22 24.66
N ASP A 276 14.03 17.29 24.05
CA ASP A 276 13.82 18.57 24.71
C ASP A 276 12.32 18.90 24.72
N ALA A 277 11.77 19.02 25.91
CA ALA A 277 10.34 19.28 26.11
C ALA A 277 9.82 20.54 25.40
N LYS A 278 10.69 21.52 25.16
CA LYS A 278 10.31 22.77 24.44
C LYS A 278 9.99 22.50 22.95
N PHE A 279 10.54 21.41 22.36
CA PHE A 279 10.21 20.95 21.02
C PHE A 279 9.12 19.88 21.06
N ASP A 280 9.25 18.90 21.99
CA ASP A 280 8.42 17.71 22.05
C ASP A 280 6.96 18.06 22.37
N ILE A 281 6.71 18.89 23.38
CA ILE A 281 5.33 19.12 23.86
C ILE A 281 4.48 19.86 22.81
N PRO A 282 4.90 21.01 22.25
CA PRO A 282 4.12 21.68 21.20
C PRO A 282 3.95 20.85 19.93
N LEU A 283 4.98 20.05 19.58
CA LEU A 283 4.92 19.15 18.43
C LEU A 283 3.90 18.03 18.64
N LEU A 284 3.95 17.33 19.78
CA LEU A 284 3.06 16.20 20.08
C LEU A 284 1.62 16.67 20.32
N GLU A 285 1.42 17.86 20.90
CA GLU A 285 0.10 18.47 21.02
C GLU A 285 -0.58 18.61 19.66
N ALA A 286 0.15 19.10 18.64
CA ALA A 286 -0.36 19.20 17.28
C ALA A 286 -0.50 17.81 16.61
N ALA A 287 0.53 16.97 16.70
CA ALA A 287 0.60 15.69 16.03
C ALA A 287 -0.51 14.70 16.44
N LEU A 288 -0.84 14.65 17.75
CA LEU A 288 -1.84 13.71 18.29
C LEU A 288 -3.29 14.09 17.92
N ARG A 289 -3.53 15.31 17.45
CA ARG A 289 -4.82 15.77 16.91
C ARG A 289 -4.98 15.54 15.42
N LEU A 290 -3.86 15.29 14.69
CA LEU A 290 -3.91 15.03 13.25
C LEU A 290 -4.35 13.59 12.96
N PRO A 291 -5.06 13.35 11.84
CA PRO A 291 -5.47 12.01 11.40
C PRO A 291 -4.32 11.25 10.71
N VAL A 292 -3.17 11.14 11.37
CA VAL A 292 -1.98 10.45 10.85
C VAL A 292 -1.95 8.99 11.28
N ALA A 293 -1.21 8.14 10.52
CA ALA A 293 -1.12 6.70 10.75
C ALA A 293 -0.39 6.33 12.04
N TYR A 294 0.60 7.13 12.44
CA TYR A 294 1.47 6.80 13.57
C TYR A 294 2.12 8.06 14.14
N VAL A 295 2.20 8.13 15.46
CA VAL A 295 2.98 9.15 16.20
C VAL A 295 3.81 8.41 17.24
N GLY A 296 5.14 8.47 17.11
CA GLY A 296 6.05 7.85 18.06
C GLY A 296 7.06 8.84 18.62
N ALA A 297 7.43 8.69 19.89
CA ALA A 297 8.40 9.56 20.53
C ALA A 297 9.49 8.78 21.26
N MET A 298 10.75 9.12 20.98
CA MET A 298 11.91 8.52 21.64
C MET A 298 12.03 9.00 23.10
N GLY A 299 12.57 8.12 23.94
CA GLY A 299 12.85 8.43 25.34
C GLY A 299 12.87 7.19 26.22
N SER A 300 13.26 7.38 27.49
CA SER A 300 13.13 6.34 28.50
C SER A 300 11.68 6.21 29.00
N ARG A 301 11.37 5.14 29.74
CA ARG A 301 10.06 5.02 30.43
C ARG A 301 9.78 6.19 31.35
N ARG A 302 10.80 6.72 32.03
CA ARG A 302 10.67 7.90 32.87
C ARG A 302 10.33 9.14 32.04
N THR A 303 11.03 9.36 30.92
CA THR A 303 10.74 10.45 29.99
C THR A 303 9.33 10.36 29.43
N HIS A 304 8.84 9.14 29.20
CA HIS A 304 7.46 8.94 28.76
C HIS A 304 6.45 9.41 29.82
N LEU A 305 6.62 9.04 31.06
CA LEU A 305 5.72 9.47 32.16
C LEU A 305 5.70 10.98 32.32
N ASP A 306 6.89 11.62 32.39
CA ASP A 306 7.00 13.08 32.48
C ASP A 306 6.35 13.80 31.27
N ARG A 307 6.47 13.18 30.08
CA ARG A 307 5.85 13.67 28.84
C ARG A 307 4.33 13.54 28.89
N ASP A 308 3.79 12.39 29.33
CA ASP A 308 2.35 12.16 29.44
C ASP A 308 1.68 13.17 30.40
N ASP A 309 2.30 13.45 31.54
CA ASP A 309 1.80 14.46 32.48
C ASP A 309 1.73 15.84 31.83
N ARG A 310 2.79 16.27 31.12
CA ARG A 310 2.81 17.55 30.41
C ARG A 310 1.80 17.62 29.27
N LEU A 311 1.59 16.50 28.53
CA LEU A 311 0.59 16.45 27.48
C LEU A 311 -0.84 16.55 28.04
N ARG A 312 -1.06 16.04 29.25
CA ARG A 312 -2.32 16.23 30.00
C ARG A 312 -2.50 17.69 30.41
N GLU A 313 -1.45 18.35 30.89
CA GLU A 313 -1.49 19.77 31.28
C GLU A 313 -1.83 20.71 30.11
N VAL A 314 -1.39 20.41 28.88
CA VAL A 314 -1.77 21.17 27.67
C VAL A 314 -3.13 20.77 27.10
N GLY A 315 -3.90 19.92 27.79
CA GLY A 315 -5.31 19.64 27.51
C GLY A 315 -5.54 18.52 26.47
N LEU A 316 -4.57 17.64 26.23
CA LEU A 316 -4.82 16.43 25.43
C LEU A 316 -5.67 15.43 26.21
N THR A 317 -6.70 14.91 25.56
CA THR A 317 -7.57 13.86 26.09
C THR A 317 -6.85 12.51 26.20
N ASP A 318 -7.37 11.60 27.05
CA ASP A 318 -6.83 10.25 27.15
C ASP A 318 -6.82 9.51 25.80
N ARG A 319 -7.83 9.73 24.95
CA ARG A 319 -7.93 9.15 23.60
C ARG A 319 -6.83 9.67 22.67
N GLU A 320 -6.53 10.97 22.72
CA GLU A 320 -5.45 11.55 21.92
C GLU A 320 -4.09 11.03 22.40
N ARG A 321 -3.84 11.00 23.71
CA ARG A 321 -2.59 10.50 24.31
C ARG A 321 -2.36 9.03 24.07
N ALA A 322 -3.41 8.21 24.06
CA ALA A 322 -3.34 6.78 23.74
C ALA A 322 -2.84 6.47 22.31
N ARG A 323 -2.80 7.45 21.42
CA ARG A 323 -2.20 7.34 20.07
C ARG A 323 -0.69 7.49 20.06
N LEU A 324 -0.09 7.89 21.19
CA LEU A 324 1.35 8.09 21.29
C LEU A 324 2.08 6.77 21.59
N HIS A 325 2.95 6.35 20.68
CA HIS A 325 3.89 5.26 20.89
C HIS A 325 5.16 5.80 21.57
N SER A 326 5.28 5.58 22.88
CA SER A 326 6.40 6.12 23.68
C SER A 326 6.68 5.20 24.88
N PRO A 327 7.90 4.72 25.06
CA PRO A 327 9.04 4.84 24.13
C PRO A 327 8.74 4.22 22.76
N ILE A 328 9.23 4.88 21.68
CA ILE A 328 9.03 4.44 20.29
C ILE A 328 9.76 3.13 20.01
N GLY A 329 9.11 2.20 19.29
CA GLY A 329 9.69 0.94 18.82
C GLY A 329 9.29 -0.28 19.64
N LEU A 330 9.44 -1.47 19.04
CA LEU A 330 9.24 -2.75 19.69
C LEU A 330 10.43 -3.09 20.63
N ASP A 331 10.18 -3.85 21.68
CA ASP A 331 11.23 -4.35 22.59
C ASP A 331 12.05 -5.45 21.93
N LEU A 332 13.07 -5.06 21.17
CA LEU A 332 14.04 -5.95 20.51
C LEU A 332 15.37 -6.01 21.28
N GLY A 333 15.52 -5.30 22.40
CA GLY A 333 16.81 -5.17 23.11
C GLY A 333 17.86 -4.37 22.33
N ALA A 334 17.41 -3.48 21.42
CA ALA A 334 18.25 -2.67 20.53
C ALA A 334 19.29 -1.83 21.29
N ARG A 335 20.53 -1.76 20.77
CA ARG A 335 21.65 -1.01 21.34
C ARG A 335 22.30 -0.04 20.38
N THR A 336 22.22 -0.31 19.06
CA THR A 336 22.79 0.56 18.03
C THR A 336 21.71 1.44 17.39
N PRO A 337 22.07 2.53 16.69
CA PRO A 337 21.11 3.32 15.91
C PRO A 337 20.36 2.48 14.87
N GLU A 338 21.02 1.52 14.21
CA GLU A 338 20.45 0.64 13.20
C GLU A 338 19.43 -0.34 13.82
N GLU A 339 19.77 -0.97 14.95
CA GLU A 339 18.85 -1.85 15.68
C GLU A 339 17.62 -1.08 16.19
N THR A 340 17.83 0.14 16.68
CA THR A 340 16.74 1.02 17.11
C THR A 340 15.85 1.42 15.93
N ALA A 341 16.43 1.76 14.79
CA ALA A 341 15.68 2.06 13.56
C ALA A 341 14.85 0.85 13.10
N LEU A 342 15.41 -0.37 13.19
CA LEU A 342 14.68 -1.60 12.91
C LEU A 342 13.49 -1.79 13.87
N SER A 343 13.71 -1.57 15.16
CA SER A 343 12.67 -1.65 16.20
C SER A 343 11.51 -0.69 15.92
N ILE A 344 11.82 0.57 15.57
CA ILE A 344 10.84 1.60 15.20
C ILE A 344 10.11 1.22 13.92
N ALA A 345 10.84 0.80 12.89
CA ALA A 345 10.26 0.39 11.61
C ALA A 345 9.32 -0.80 11.77
N ALA A 346 9.68 -1.79 12.59
CA ALA A 346 8.85 -2.96 12.89
C ALA A 346 7.55 -2.55 13.62
N GLU A 347 7.60 -1.64 14.59
CA GLU A 347 6.40 -1.13 15.26
C GLU A 347 5.49 -0.39 14.28
N ILE A 348 6.03 0.48 13.43
CA ILE A 348 5.27 1.19 12.40
C ILE A 348 4.55 0.19 11.47
N VAL A 349 5.24 -0.85 11.02
CA VAL A 349 4.64 -1.91 10.18
C VAL A 349 3.53 -2.64 10.96
N ALA A 350 3.78 -3.04 12.21
CA ALA A 350 2.80 -3.73 13.04
C ALA A 350 1.53 -2.88 13.24
N VAL A 351 1.67 -1.62 13.63
CA VAL A 351 0.53 -0.71 13.83
C VAL A 351 -0.27 -0.51 12.54
N ARG A 352 0.40 -0.29 11.41
CA ARG A 352 -0.27 -0.04 10.12
C ARG A 352 -0.93 -1.28 9.53
N ARG A 353 -0.46 -2.47 9.86
CA ARG A 353 -0.96 -3.74 9.32
C ARG A 353 -1.78 -4.55 10.33
N GLY A 354 -1.97 -4.04 11.56
CA GLY A 354 -2.70 -4.74 12.61
C GLY A 354 -1.94 -5.93 13.20
N GLY A 355 -0.61 -5.96 13.02
CA GLY A 355 0.25 -7.00 13.59
C GLY A 355 0.47 -6.82 15.09
N SER A 356 0.67 -7.91 15.82
CA SER A 356 0.90 -7.91 17.27
C SER A 356 2.35 -7.61 17.69
N GLY A 357 3.30 -7.73 16.76
CA GLY A 357 4.74 -7.60 17.05
C GLY A 357 5.35 -8.79 17.80
N VAL A 358 4.60 -9.85 18.07
CA VAL A 358 5.11 -11.07 18.72
C VAL A 358 5.75 -12.02 17.70
N PRO A 359 6.67 -12.93 18.11
CA PRO A 359 7.22 -13.94 17.22
C PRO A 359 6.12 -14.82 16.61
N LEU A 360 6.23 -15.15 15.33
CA LEU A 360 5.28 -16.02 14.63
C LEU A 360 5.35 -17.48 15.13
N THR A 361 6.50 -17.91 15.66
CA THR A 361 6.66 -19.24 16.27
C THR A 361 5.74 -19.37 17.48
N GLY A 362 4.79 -20.30 17.42
CA GLY A 362 3.80 -20.52 18.47
C GLY A 362 2.61 -19.55 18.45
N ALA A 363 2.54 -18.63 17.50
CA ALA A 363 1.36 -17.81 17.28
C ALA A 363 0.26 -18.62 16.57
N HIS A 364 -0.98 -18.44 17.00
CA HIS A 364 -2.15 -19.09 16.40
C HIS A 364 -3.00 -18.11 15.57
N THR A 365 -2.49 -16.90 15.35
CA THR A 365 -3.13 -15.88 14.51
C THR A 365 -2.67 -16.02 13.06
N PRO A 366 -3.51 -15.66 12.06
CA PRO A 366 -3.09 -15.60 10.66
C PRO A 366 -1.82 -14.76 10.50
N ILE A 367 -0.90 -15.20 9.63
CA ILE A 367 0.36 -14.49 9.34
C ILE A 367 0.07 -13.13 8.68
N HIS A 368 -0.96 -13.09 7.83
CA HIS A 368 -1.42 -11.87 7.18
C HIS A 368 -2.77 -11.46 7.74
N HIS A 369 -2.90 -10.20 8.10
CA HIS A 369 -4.16 -9.60 8.54
C HIS A 369 -4.73 -8.78 7.38
N ASP A 370 -6.06 -8.72 7.26
CA ASP A 370 -6.70 -7.75 6.39
C ASP A 370 -6.50 -6.33 6.95
N SER A 371 -6.64 -5.33 6.10
CA SER A 371 -6.44 -3.93 6.49
C SER A 371 -7.51 -3.40 7.47
N SER A 372 -8.52 -4.21 7.82
CA SER A 372 -9.55 -3.90 8.82
C SER A 372 -9.20 -4.43 10.22
N GLY A 373 -8.09 -5.16 10.36
CA GLY A 373 -7.69 -5.78 11.63
C GLY A 373 -8.53 -7.00 12.04
N GLN A 374 -9.45 -7.46 11.18
CA GLN A 374 -10.15 -8.72 11.39
C GLN A 374 -9.33 -9.86 10.77
N PRO A 375 -9.12 -10.98 11.49
CA PRO A 375 -8.52 -12.15 10.89
C PRO A 375 -9.41 -12.62 9.73
N LEU A 376 -8.80 -12.93 8.57
CA LEU A 376 -9.51 -13.59 7.48
C LEU A 376 -10.18 -14.84 8.05
N ALA A 377 -11.49 -14.95 7.90
CA ALA A 377 -12.23 -16.10 8.38
C ALA A 377 -11.58 -17.36 7.80
N SER A 378 -11.18 -18.29 8.66
CA SER A 378 -10.72 -19.60 8.23
C SER A 378 -11.89 -20.26 7.50
N VAL A 379 -11.75 -20.45 6.19
CA VAL A 379 -12.66 -21.32 5.45
C VAL A 379 -12.39 -22.72 5.96
N ALA A 380 -13.37 -23.24 6.71
CA ALA A 380 -13.39 -24.61 7.20
C ALA A 380 -13.69 -25.57 6.06
#